data_95b7b42bc227f8544e0e47041f1f92b6
#
_entry.id   95b7b42bc227f8544e0e47041f1f92b6
#
_cell.length_a   1.000
_cell.length_b   1.000
_cell.length_c   1.000
_cell.angle_alpha   90.00
_cell.angle_beta   90.00
_cell.angle_gamma   90.00
#
_symmetry.space_group_name_H-M   'P 1'
#
loop_
_entity.id
_entity.type
_entity.pdbx_description
1 polymer ?
#
loop_
_entity_poly.entity_id
_entity_poly.type
_entity_poly.pdbx_seq_one_letter_code
_entity_poly.pdbx_strand_id
1 'polypeptide(L)'
;KPGDLPAQELTGGRGVPARGSWAIRARVPAPLPAITDLGRMTVTLHVCITCRAGEPANDAMLPKGGQLHQSLDALERPPDVRIVPVECLSACNNGAAVALSGPGRWSYVYGRMTPADAPEILAGAAAYAATADGIVPWRERIAIFRKRSLARIPPIG
;
A
#
# COMPACT_ATOMS: atom_id res chain seq x y z
N LYS A 1 51.50 11.84 -50.25
CA LYS A 1 51.14 10.42 -50.29
C LYS A 1 50.37 10.10 -49.02
N PRO A 2 49.09 9.82 -49.06
CA PRO A 2 48.32 9.37 -47.92
C PRO A 2 48.58 7.87 -47.68
N GLY A 3 48.85 7.53 -46.45
CA GLY A 3 49.02 6.15 -46.02
C GLY A 3 47.68 5.50 -45.72
N ASP A 4 47.45 4.34 -46.35
CA ASP A 4 46.33 3.46 -46.10
C ASP A 4 46.33 2.91 -44.68
N LEU A 5 45.22 3.11 -43.94
CA LEU A 5 44.94 2.40 -42.72
C LEU A 5 44.00 1.21 -43.00
N PRO A 6 44.31 0.02 -42.52
CA PRO A 6 43.45 -1.13 -42.77
C PRO A 6 42.15 -1.03 -41.98
N ALA A 7 41.05 -1.37 -42.67
CA ALA A 7 39.74 -1.54 -42.07
C ALA A 7 39.77 -2.66 -41.02
N GLN A 8 39.53 -2.32 -39.76
CA GLN A 8 39.26 -3.30 -38.73
C GLN A 8 37.79 -3.70 -38.78
N GLU A 9 37.57 -4.96 -39.14
CA GLU A 9 36.26 -5.61 -39.05
C GLU A 9 35.76 -5.58 -37.60
N LEU A 10 34.70 -4.81 -37.39
CA LEU A 10 33.92 -4.83 -36.15
C LEU A 10 32.92 -6.00 -36.16
N THR A 11 33.42 -7.22 -36.06
CA THR A 11 32.58 -8.38 -35.74
C THR A 11 32.59 -8.57 -34.21
N GLY A 12 31.63 -8.02 -33.55
CA GLY A 12 31.44 -8.15 -32.09
C GLY A 12 30.02 -7.78 -31.71
N GLY A 13 29.05 -8.49 -32.29
CA GLY A 13 27.66 -8.42 -31.83
C GLY A 13 27.55 -8.89 -30.41
N ARG A 14 27.65 -7.97 -29.43
CA ARG A 14 27.19 -8.23 -28.09
C ARG A 14 25.68 -8.21 -28.15
N GLY A 15 25.09 -9.41 -28.16
CA GLY A 15 23.66 -9.63 -28.03
C GLY A 15 23.18 -8.89 -26.79
N VAL A 16 22.26 -7.95 -27.01
CA VAL A 16 21.48 -7.32 -25.95
C VAL A 16 20.73 -8.47 -25.26
N PRO A 17 20.90 -8.70 -23.95
CA PRO A 17 20.11 -9.71 -23.27
C PRO A 17 18.64 -9.33 -23.45
N ALA A 18 17.86 -10.27 -23.96
CA ALA A 18 16.42 -10.14 -24.08
C ALA A 18 15.88 -9.62 -22.74
N ARG A 19 15.17 -8.50 -22.78
CA ARG A 19 14.47 -7.93 -21.63
C ARG A 19 13.62 -9.05 -21.07
N GLY A 20 14.04 -9.58 -19.89
CA GLY A 20 13.25 -10.52 -19.17
C GLY A 20 11.86 -9.95 -19.03
N SER A 21 10.89 -10.65 -19.62
CA SER A 21 9.49 -10.34 -19.46
C SER A 21 9.16 -10.40 -17.97
N TRP A 22 9.14 -9.24 -17.34
CA TRP A 22 8.53 -9.06 -16.03
C TRP A 22 7.02 -9.20 -16.22
N ALA A 23 6.60 -10.41 -16.55
CA ALA A 23 5.22 -10.79 -16.35
C ALA A 23 4.98 -10.80 -14.84
N ILE A 24 4.84 -9.59 -14.26
CA ILE A 24 4.04 -9.45 -13.07
C ILE A 24 2.69 -10.04 -13.50
N ARG A 25 2.48 -11.30 -13.18
CA ARG A 25 1.14 -11.83 -13.15
C ARG A 25 0.43 -10.97 -12.12
N ALA A 26 -0.19 -9.89 -12.60
CA ALA A 26 -1.20 -9.20 -11.87
C ALA A 26 -2.17 -10.31 -11.43
N ARG A 27 -2.06 -10.71 -10.18
CA ARG A 27 -3.08 -11.55 -9.56
C ARG A 27 -4.32 -10.69 -9.66
N VAL A 28 -5.16 -10.99 -10.65
CA VAL A 28 -6.50 -10.39 -10.75
C VAL A 28 -7.07 -10.49 -9.34
N PRO A 29 -7.39 -9.37 -8.68
CA PRO A 29 -7.98 -9.43 -7.35
C PRO A 29 -9.16 -10.38 -7.45
N ALA A 30 -9.29 -11.28 -6.47
CA ALA A 30 -10.41 -12.20 -6.40
C ALA A 30 -11.70 -11.42 -6.68
N PRO A 31 -12.64 -11.97 -7.47
CA PRO A 31 -13.88 -11.30 -7.78
C PRO A 31 -14.48 -10.77 -6.48
N LEU A 32 -14.90 -9.50 -6.50
CA LEU A 32 -15.55 -8.87 -5.37
C LEU A 32 -16.61 -9.84 -4.82
N PRO A 33 -16.65 -10.10 -3.51
CA PRO A 33 -17.66 -10.97 -2.94
C PRO A 33 -19.04 -10.50 -3.42
N ALA A 34 -19.84 -11.46 -3.85
CA ALA A 34 -21.18 -11.19 -4.38
C ALA A 34 -21.96 -10.30 -3.41
N ILE A 35 -22.84 -9.47 -3.96
CA ILE A 35 -23.65 -8.40 -3.32
C ILE A 35 -24.54 -8.92 -2.14
N THR A 36 -24.35 -10.13 -1.67
CA THR A 36 -25.09 -10.73 -0.55
C THR A 36 -24.67 -10.20 0.83
N ASP A 37 -23.64 -9.33 0.92
CA ASP A 37 -23.19 -8.73 2.18
C ASP A 37 -23.71 -7.27 2.37
N LEU A 38 -24.86 -6.94 1.80
CA LEU A 38 -25.50 -5.62 1.90
C LEU A 38 -25.98 -5.25 3.31
N GLY A 39 -25.77 -6.10 4.32
CA GLY A 39 -26.14 -5.83 5.71
C GLY A 39 -25.01 -5.35 6.60
N ARG A 40 -23.75 -5.51 6.22
CA ARG A 40 -22.60 -5.17 7.05
C ARG A 40 -21.78 -4.06 6.43
N MET A 41 -21.77 -2.90 7.07
CA MET A 41 -21.02 -1.72 6.59
C MET A 41 -19.52 -1.95 6.76
N THR A 42 -18.91 -2.71 5.86
CA THR A 42 -17.48 -3.02 5.88
C THR A 42 -16.66 -1.77 5.58
N VAL A 43 -15.70 -1.47 6.44
CA VAL A 43 -14.70 -0.44 6.18
C VAL A 43 -13.51 -1.01 5.45
N THR A 44 -12.79 -0.17 4.71
CA THR A 44 -11.62 -0.57 3.97
C THR A 44 -10.36 0.07 4.54
N LEU A 45 -9.38 -0.77 4.86
CA LEU A 45 -8.01 -0.38 5.17
C LEU A 45 -7.16 -0.54 3.91
N HIS A 46 -6.85 0.56 3.24
CA HIS A 46 -5.95 0.59 2.09
C HIS A 46 -4.50 0.63 2.57
N VAL A 47 -3.64 -0.18 1.99
CA VAL A 47 -2.22 -0.25 2.33
C VAL A 47 -1.38 0.02 1.08
N CYS A 48 -0.57 1.07 1.11
CA CYS A 48 0.34 1.42 0.01
C CYS A 48 1.50 0.42 -0.05
N ILE A 49 1.49 -0.51 -1.02
CA ILE A 49 2.45 -1.61 -1.09
C ILE A 49 3.77 -1.27 -1.78
N THR A 50 3.83 -0.23 -2.61
CA THR A 50 5.06 0.16 -3.31
C THR A 50 5.91 1.15 -2.54
N CYS A 51 5.44 1.60 -1.37
CA CYS A 51 6.08 2.65 -0.59
C CYS A 51 7.37 2.13 0.09
N ARG A 52 8.49 2.77 -0.22
CA ARG A 52 9.81 2.45 0.34
C ARG A 52 10.13 3.20 1.63
N ALA A 53 9.31 4.13 2.05
CA ALA A 53 9.53 4.96 3.25
C ALA A 53 10.88 5.72 3.24
N GLY A 54 11.34 6.17 2.05
CA GLY A 54 12.61 6.86 1.88
C GLY A 54 13.83 5.95 1.72
N GLU A 55 13.67 4.63 1.80
CA GLU A 55 14.78 3.69 1.57
C GLU A 55 15.11 3.58 0.07
N PRO A 56 16.40 3.36 -0.27
CA PRO A 56 16.79 3.12 -1.65
C PRO A 56 16.13 1.84 -2.20
N ALA A 57 16.06 1.76 -3.54
CA ALA A 57 15.56 0.58 -4.21
C ALA A 57 16.43 -0.64 -3.88
N ASN A 58 15.81 -1.69 -3.42
CA ASN A 58 16.44 -2.99 -3.25
C ASN A 58 15.52 -4.06 -3.85
N ASP A 59 15.91 -4.59 -5.00
CA ASP A 59 15.10 -5.56 -5.74
C ASP A 59 15.03 -6.94 -5.05
N ALA A 60 15.90 -7.18 -4.07
CA ALA A 60 15.89 -8.41 -3.27
C ALA A 60 14.90 -8.38 -2.10
N MET A 61 14.33 -7.21 -1.78
CA MET A 61 13.44 -7.06 -0.63
C MET A 61 12.15 -6.35 -1.03
N LEU A 62 11.05 -6.76 -0.40
CA LEU A 62 9.78 -6.03 -0.51
C LEU A 62 9.94 -4.61 0.03
N PRO A 63 9.31 -3.60 -0.63
CA PRO A 63 9.18 -2.26 -0.08
C PRO A 63 8.55 -2.29 1.32
N LYS A 64 8.83 -1.30 2.17
CA LYS A 64 8.28 -1.22 3.54
C LYS A 64 6.76 -1.33 3.57
N GLY A 65 6.07 -0.73 2.60
CA GLY A 65 4.63 -0.87 2.46
C GLY A 65 4.17 -2.29 2.17
N GLY A 66 4.91 -3.03 1.33
CA GLY A 66 4.67 -4.45 1.08
C GLY A 66 4.90 -5.32 2.31
N GLN A 67 5.97 -5.03 3.09
CA GLN A 67 6.24 -5.69 4.36
C GLN A 67 5.12 -5.44 5.38
N LEU A 68 4.63 -4.18 5.47
CA LEU A 68 3.50 -3.82 6.32
C LEU A 68 2.24 -4.60 5.93
N HIS A 69 1.95 -4.69 4.63
CA HIS A 69 0.80 -5.45 4.13
C HIS A 69 0.90 -6.93 4.54
N GLN A 70 2.07 -7.56 4.38
CA GLN A 70 2.27 -8.95 4.83
C GLN A 70 2.04 -9.11 6.34
N SER A 71 2.52 -8.16 7.14
CA SER A 71 2.31 -8.20 8.59
C SER A 71 0.84 -8.07 8.98
N LEU A 72 0.06 -7.25 8.26
CA LEU A 72 -1.38 -7.11 8.46
C LEU A 72 -2.14 -8.38 8.03
N ASP A 73 -1.77 -8.99 6.91
CA ASP A 73 -2.40 -10.22 6.41
C ASP A 73 -2.12 -11.45 7.29
N ALA A 74 -1.01 -11.44 8.03
CA ALA A 74 -0.65 -12.52 8.95
C ALA A 74 -1.47 -12.49 10.26
N LEU A 75 -2.18 -11.42 10.54
CA LEU A 75 -2.98 -11.26 11.76
C LEU A 75 -4.46 -11.57 11.51
N GLU A 76 -5.16 -11.95 12.58
CA GLU A 76 -6.60 -12.09 12.55
C GLU A 76 -7.26 -10.73 12.28
N ARG A 77 -8.05 -10.66 11.21
CA ARG A 77 -8.74 -9.44 10.82
C ARG A 77 -10.05 -9.25 11.58
N PRO A 78 -10.33 -8.03 12.03
CA PRO A 78 -11.67 -7.69 12.52
C PRO A 78 -12.71 -7.94 11.42
N PRO A 79 -13.89 -8.49 11.74
CA PRO A 79 -14.89 -8.95 10.76
C PRO A 79 -15.40 -7.83 9.84
N ASP A 80 -15.40 -6.59 10.31
CA ASP A 80 -15.90 -5.43 9.56
C ASP A 80 -14.80 -4.63 8.87
N VAL A 81 -13.55 -5.16 8.81
CA VAL A 81 -12.40 -4.52 8.20
C VAL A 81 -11.90 -5.35 7.02
N ARG A 82 -11.89 -4.75 5.84
CA ARG A 82 -11.27 -5.32 4.64
C ARG A 82 -9.90 -4.67 4.42
N ILE A 83 -8.84 -5.46 4.29
CA ILE A 83 -7.52 -4.98 3.92
C ILE A 83 -7.40 -5.04 2.39
N VAL A 84 -7.00 -3.93 1.78
CA VAL A 84 -6.83 -3.82 0.33
C VAL A 84 -5.45 -3.24 0.01
N PRO A 85 -4.58 -4.00 -0.67
CA PRO A 85 -3.33 -3.46 -1.17
C PRO A 85 -3.62 -2.45 -2.30
N VAL A 86 -2.94 -1.31 -2.25
CA VAL A 86 -2.98 -0.30 -3.31
C VAL A 86 -1.56 0.07 -3.71
N GLU A 87 -1.35 0.40 -4.97
CA GLU A 87 -0.01 0.73 -5.45
C GLU A 87 0.53 1.99 -4.78
N CYS A 88 -0.26 3.06 -4.73
CA CYS A 88 0.19 4.34 -4.20
C CYS A 88 -0.94 5.15 -3.54
N LEU A 89 -0.63 5.76 -2.40
CA LEU A 89 -1.47 6.73 -1.71
C LEU A 89 -0.90 8.16 -1.78
N SER A 90 0.10 8.39 -2.67
CA SER A 90 0.76 9.69 -2.88
C SER A 90 1.35 10.32 -1.60
N ALA A 91 1.73 9.50 -0.63
CA ALA A 91 2.27 9.92 0.66
C ALA A 91 3.74 9.50 0.84
N CYS A 92 4.55 9.47 -0.24
CA CYS A 92 5.89 8.90 -0.27
C CYS A 92 6.84 9.52 0.78
N ASN A 93 6.75 10.84 1.02
CA ASN A 93 7.56 11.52 2.05
C ASN A 93 7.18 11.10 3.49
N ASN A 94 6.07 10.44 3.67
CA ASN A 94 5.55 9.93 4.94
C ASN A 94 5.23 8.43 4.85
N GLY A 95 5.97 7.68 4.04
CA GLY A 95 5.73 6.24 3.85
C GLY A 95 6.13 5.40 5.10
N ALA A 96 5.69 4.15 5.28
CA ALA A 96 4.60 3.54 4.55
C ALA A 96 3.25 4.15 4.99
N ALA A 97 2.32 4.26 4.04
CA ALA A 97 1.05 4.91 4.29
C ALA A 97 -0.12 3.91 4.25
N VAL A 98 -1.12 4.18 5.06
CA VAL A 98 -2.40 3.47 5.05
C VAL A 98 -3.55 4.47 5.01
N ALA A 99 -4.70 4.07 4.49
CA ALA A 99 -5.91 4.88 4.54
C ALA A 99 -7.10 4.05 5.03
N LEU A 100 -7.96 4.68 5.82
CA LEU A 100 -9.24 4.13 6.25
C LEU A 100 -10.37 4.87 5.56
N SER A 101 -11.30 4.12 5.00
CA SER A 101 -12.50 4.64 4.35
C SER A 101 -13.69 3.71 4.55
N GLY A 102 -14.89 4.26 4.40
CA GLY A 102 -16.13 3.50 4.44
C GLY A 102 -17.30 4.33 3.92
N PRO A 103 -18.40 3.71 3.48
CA PRO A 103 -19.56 4.42 2.99
C PRO A 103 -20.11 5.40 4.03
N GLY A 104 -20.32 6.66 3.64
CA GLY A 104 -20.85 7.72 4.52
C GLY A 104 -19.93 8.13 5.67
N ARG A 105 -18.67 7.72 5.68
CA ARG A 105 -17.72 7.94 6.78
C ARG A 105 -16.60 8.90 6.40
N TRP A 106 -16.09 9.62 7.37
CA TRP A 106 -14.86 10.37 7.21
C TRP A 106 -13.70 9.43 6.90
N SER A 107 -12.96 9.71 5.84
CA SER A 107 -11.75 8.97 5.48
C SER A 107 -10.51 9.59 6.10
N TYR A 108 -9.52 8.76 6.40
CA TYR A 108 -8.25 9.20 6.98
C TYR A 108 -7.08 8.60 6.22
N VAL A 109 -6.01 9.37 6.10
CA VAL A 109 -4.71 8.90 5.62
C VAL A 109 -3.70 9.04 6.75
N TYR A 110 -2.95 7.97 7.00
CA TYR A 110 -1.90 7.91 8.00
C TYR A 110 -0.59 7.53 7.35
N GLY A 111 0.51 8.08 7.82
CA GLY A 111 1.84 7.81 7.30
C GLY A 111 2.81 7.35 8.36
N ARG A 112 4.07 7.09 7.93
CA ARG A 112 5.17 6.66 8.80
C ARG A 112 4.85 5.38 9.59
N MET A 113 4.08 4.47 8.96
CA MET A 113 3.76 3.19 9.52
C MET A 113 4.91 2.20 9.30
N THR A 114 5.04 1.26 10.19
CA THR A 114 6.03 0.18 10.12
C THR A 114 5.33 -1.18 10.21
N PRO A 115 5.96 -2.28 9.78
CA PRO A 115 5.40 -3.62 9.96
C PRO A 115 5.05 -3.96 11.42
N ALA A 116 5.80 -3.40 12.39
CA ALA A 116 5.54 -3.60 13.82
C ALA A 116 4.25 -2.92 14.30
N ASP A 117 3.76 -1.90 13.60
CA ASP A 117 2.51 -1.21 13.93
C ASP A 117 1.24 -2.01 13.52
N ALA A 118 1.38 -3.14 12.82
CA ALA A 118 0.25 -3.88 12.26
C ALA A 118 -0.85 -4.22 13.29
N PRO A 119 -0.56 -4.69 14.51
CA PRO A 119 -1.59 -4.97 15.51
C PRO A 119 -2.36 -3.70 15.93
N GLU A 120 -1.64 -2.58 16.14
CA GLU A 120 -2.27 -1.32 16.49
C GLU A 120 -3.12 -0.77 15.34
N ILE A 121 -2.66 -0.90 14.10
CA ILE A 121 -3.42 -0.48 12.91
C ILE A 121 -4.74 -1.24 12.83
N LEU A 122 -4.76 -2.56 13.05
CA LEU A 122 -5.99 -3.35 13.06
C LEU A 122 -6.93 -2.95 14.19
N ALA A 123 -6.40 -2.72 15.39
CA ALA A 123 -7.18 -2.23 16.52
C ALA A 123 -7.82 -0.86 16.21
N GLY A 124 -7.07 0.05 15.59
CA GLY A 124 -7.58 1.35 15.16
C GLY A 124 -8.60 1.25 14.04
N ALA A 125 -8.43 0.32 13.10
CA ALA A 125 -9.40 0.05 12.05
C ALA A 125 -10.70 -0.54 12.61
N ALA A 126 -10.63 -1.41 13.61
CA ALA A 126 -11.79 -1.93 14.32
C ALA A 126 -12.55 -0.82 15.07
N ALA A 127 -11.83 0.05 15.78
CA ALA A 127 -12.43 1.20 16.44
C ALA A 127 -13.12 2.15 15.45
N TYR A 128 -12.49 2.38 14.29
CA TYR A 128 -13.09 3.16 13.20
C TYR A 128 -14.35 2.48 12.64
N ALA A 129 -14.32 1.16 12.44
CA ALA A 129 -15.47 0.40 11.95
C ALA A 129 -16.67 0.45 12.92
N ALA A 130 -16.41 0.53 14.21
CA ALA A 130 -17.45 0.62 15.24
C ALA A 130 -18.17 1.98 15.29
N THR A 131 -17.64 3.03 14.66
CA THR A 131 -18.29 4.35 14.60
C THR A 131 -19.28 4.43 13.44
N ALA A 132 -20.31 5.26 13.55
CA ALA A 132 -21.26 5.46 12.47
C ALA A 132 -20.70 6.34 11.34
N ASP A 133 -19.93 7.36 11.70
CA ASP A 133 -19.41 8.39 10.80
C ASP A 133 -17.90 8.31 10.52
N GLY A 134 -17.20 7.32 11.09
CA GLY A 134 -15.75 7.18 10.98
C GLY A 134 -14.96 8.06 11.97
N ILE A 135 -15.62 8.78 12.88
CA ILE A 135 -14.95 9.65 13.84
C ILE A 135 -14.76 8.95 15.18
N VAL A 136 -13.59 8.39 15.40
CA VAL A 136 -13.23 7.88 16.75
C VAL A 136 -12.90 9.08 17.64
N PRO A 137 -13.50 9.17 18.84
CA PRO A 137 -13.20 10.25 19.79
C PRO A 137 -11.70 10.36 20.08
N TRP A 138 -11.19 11.58 20.23
CA TRP A 138 -9.75 11.81 20.35
C TRP A 138 -9.07 10.99 21.45
N ARG A 139 -9.72 10.84 22.60
CA ARG A 139 -9.16 10.11 23.75
C ARG A 139 -9.13 8.58 23.53
N GLU A 140 -10.04 8.07 22.71
CA GLU A 140 -10.18 6.65 22.38
C GLU A 140 -9.35 6.26 21.14
N ARG A 141 -8.93 7.25 20.37
CA ARG A 141 -8.10 7.02 19.18
C ARG A 141 -6.73 6.54 19.59
N ILE A 142 -6.25 5.45 19.00
CA ILE A 142 -4.92 4.90 19.24
C ILE A 142 -3.82 5.95 19.00
N ALA A 143 -2.71 5.79 19.72
CA ALA A 143 -1.64 6.79 19.74
C ALA A 143 -1.03 7.03 18.36
N ILE A 144 -0.80 5.97 17.57
CA ILE A 144 -0.23 6.11 16.22
C ILE A 144 -1.16 6.88 15.29
N PHE A 145 -2.47 6.69 15.35
CA PHE A 145 -3.42 7.43 14.51
C PHE A 145 -3.57 8.90 14.92
N ARG A 146 -3.38 9.22 16.21
CA ARG A 146 -3.32 10.62 16.65
C ARG A 146 -2.08 11.34 16.13
N LYS A 147 -0.92 10.67 16.19
CA LYS A 147 0.39 11.28 15.91
C LYS A 147 0.77 11.26 14.44
N ARG A 148 0.21 10.34 13.66
CA ARG A 148 0.65 10.07 12.28
C ARG A 148 -0.42 10.33 11.24
N SER A 149 -1.49 11.05 11.58
CA SER A 149 -2.52 11.48 10.64
C SER A 149 -1.95 12.50 9.67
N LEU A 150 -2.12 12.26 8.37
CA LEU A 150 -1.68 13.13 7.28
C LEU A 150 -2.85 13.92 6.71
N ALA A 151 -4.01 13.28 6.57
CA ALA A 151 -5.20 13.90 6.04
C ALA A 151 -6.47 13.30 6.64
N ARG A 152 -7.52 14.12 6.66
CA ARG A 152 -8.89 13.73 6.96
C ARG A 152 -9.79 14.29 5.87
N ILE A 153 -10.60 13.44 5.28
CA ILE A 153 -11.43 13.76 4.11
C ILE A 153 -12.89 13.55 4.50
N PRO A 154 -13.78 14.55 4.28
CA PRO A 154 -15.18 14.40 4.57
C PRO A 154 -15.82 13.29 3.73
N PRO A 155 -16.94 12.71 4.19
CA PRO A 155 -17.69 11.75 3.38
C PRO A 155 -18.16 12.43 2.09
N ILE A 156 -18.15 11.67 1.01
CA ILE A 156 -18.75 12.08 -0.25
C ILE A 156 -20.25 11.88 -0.09
N GLY A 157 -21.02 12.96 -0.31
CA GLY A 157 -22.47 12.95 -0.22
C GLY A 157 -23.14 12.18 -1.36
#